data_326031f5bc9b65363f40b688b2ce6f32
#
_entry.id   326031f5bc9b65363f40b688b2ce6f32
#
_cell.length_a   1.000
_cell.length_b   1.000
_cell.length_c   1.000
_cell.angle_alpha   90.00
_cell.angle_beta   90.00
_cell.angle_gamma   90.00
#
_symmetry.space_group_name_H-M   'P 1'
#
loop_
_entity.id
_entity.type
_entity.pdbx_description
1 polymer ?
#
loop_
_entity_poly.entity_id
_entity_poly.type
_entity_poly.pdbx_seq_one_letter_code
_entity_poly.pdbx_strand_id
1 'polypeptide(L)'
;MADENSGRHERRSQRDRSESTQRRVLDATLRCIGEQGYVAVSLQDIAEMAGVSRGAITHHYPSKIDLTAAAIQHFVQWRYERVNAAFAGKDSIELRERLDILWGEFQAIFPITFELIVALRADKDLLALYRRNAKGRIEEITTGYDDFFPELSGMKVSGVVIAVMAAFYRGAYIESVARDPAYIEEMRAVFQDMLAAYLAADRKTA
;
A
#
# COMPACT_ATOMS: atom_id res chain seq x y z
N MET A 1 28.72 -11.77 36.19
CA MET A 1 27.75 -12.35 35.21
C MET A 1 26.31 -11.81 35.30
N ALA A 2 25.96 -10.97 36.28
CA ALA A 2 24.62 -10.38 36.42
C ALA A 2 24.43 -9.04 35.67
N ASP A 3 25.48 -8.35 35.31
CA ASP A 3 25.46 -6.98 34.76
C ASP A 3 25.26 -6.94 33.22
N GLU A 4 25.69 -7.95 32.49
CA GLU A 4 25.53 -8.04 31.04
C GLU A 4 24.06 -8.31 30.59
N ASN A 5 23.28 -8.95 31.45
CA ASN A 5 21.88 -9.29 31.13
C ASN A 5 20.95 -8.09 31.36
N SER A 6 21.25 -7.21 32.30
CA SER A 6 20.48 -5.97 32.54
C SER A 6 20.62 -4.98 31.36
N GLY A 7 21.85 -4.75 30.88
CA GLY A 7 22.07 -3.85 29.73
C GLY A 7 21.49 -4.34 28.42
N ARG A 8 21.36 -5.66 28.26
CA ARG A 8 20.73 -6.26 27.07
C ARG A 8 19.20 -6.12 27.08
N HIS A 9 18.60 -6.20 28.26
CA HIS A 9 17.15 -6.02 28.48
C HIS A 9 16.74 -4.54 28.29
N GLU A 10 17.53 -3.59 28.80
CA GLU A 10 17.26 -2.15 28.63
C GLU A 10 17.41 -1.71 27.16
N ARG A 11 18.45 -2.15 26.46
CA ARG A 11 18.64 -1.86 25.02
C ARG A 11 17.52 -2.42 24.17
N ARG A 12 17.01 -3.62 24.46
CA ARG A 12 15.87 -4.23 23.77
C ARG A 12 14.59 -3.42 24.02
N SER A 13 14.30 -3.05 25.27
CA SER A 13 13.15 -2.21 25.63
C SER A 13 13.19 -0.82 24.98
N GLN A 14 14.38 -0.22 24.84
CA GLN A 14 14.55 1.09 24.19
C GLN A 14 14.36 1.01 22.68
N ARG A 15 14.82 -0.07 22.05
CA ARG A 15 14.61 -0.35 20.62
C ARG A 15 13.13 -0.59 20.33
N ASP A 16 12.45 -1.41 21.11
CA ASP A 16 11.02 -1.70 20.96
C ASP A 16 10.16 -0.43 21.11
N ARG A 17 10.51 0.47 22.04
CA ARG A 17 9.84 1.78 22.18
C ARG A 17 10.09 2.69 20.99
N SER A 18 11.31 2.71 20.44
CA SER A 18 11.65 3.50 19.26
C SER A 18 10.89 3.02 18.03
N GLU A 19 10.84 1.71 17.79
CA GLU A 19 10.11 1.10 16.67
C GLU A 19 8.60 1.35 16.78
N SER A 20 8.02 1.22 17.98
CA SER A 20 6.61 1.55 18.23
C SER A 20 6.31 3.03 17.97
N THR A 21 7.21 3.94 18.38
CA THR A 21 7.06 5.37 18.12
C THR A 21 7.16 5.68 16.63
N GLN A 22 8.12 5.09 15.92
CA GLN A 22 8.25 5.27 14.47
C GLN A 22 6.98 4.82 13.75
N ARG A 23 6.43 3.64 14.09
CA ARG A 23 5.18 3.16 13.48
C ARG A 23 4.04 4.15 13.71
N ARG A 24 3.85 4.64 14.94
CA ARG A 24 2.82 5.65 15.25
C ARG A 24 2.98 6.92 14.43
N VAL A 25 4.22 7.39 14.22
CA VAL A 25 4.51 8.57 13.41
C VAL A 25 4.17 8.33 11.94
N LEU A 26 4.50 7.15 11.40
CA LEU A 26 4.18 6.79 10.01
C LEU A 26 2.66 6.67 9.80
N ASP A 27 1.95 6.02 10.74
CA ASP A 27 0.48 5.92 10.70
C ASP A 27 -0.18 7.30 10.79
N ALA A 28 0.29 8.18 11.69
CA ALA A 28 -0.20 9.54 11.80
C ALA A 28 0.07 10.36 10.53
N THR A 29 1.23 10.17 9.88
CA THR A 29 1.56 10.81 8.61
C THR A 29 0.56 10.43 7.52
N LEU A 30 0.25 9.15 7.38
CA LEU A 30 -0.72 8.65 6.40
C LEU A 30 -2.13 9.21 6.67
N ARG A 31 -2.54 9.26 7.94
CA ARG A 31 -3.84 9.82 8.34
C ARG A 31 -3.93 11.32 8.04
N CYS A 32 -2.93 12.10 8.45
CA CYS A 32 -2.88 13.54 8.15
C CYS A 32 -2.95 13.81 6.65
N ILE A 33 -2.17 13.06 5.85
CA ILE A 33 -2.19 13.20 4.38
C ILE A 33 -3.56 12.81 3.82
N GLY A 34 -4.17 11.72 4.30
CA GLY A 34 -5.50 11.28 3.84
C GLY A 34 -6.63 12.25 4.20
N GLU A 35 -6.53 12.95 5.34
CA GLU A 35 -7.57 13.87 5.83
C GLU A 35 -7.42 15.29 5.27
N GLN A 36 -6.20 15.77 5.06
CA GLN A 36 -5.91 17.18 4.76
C GLN A 36 -5.18 17.39 3.43
N GLY A 37 -4.70 16.33 2.81
CA GLY A 37 -3.83 16.37 1.62
C GLY A 37 -2.37 16.71 1.96
N TYR A 38 -1.46 16.21 1.13
CA TYR A 38 -0.01 16.34 1.36
C TYR A 38 0.48 17.79 1.51
N VAL A 39 -0.06 18.72 0.71
CA VAL A 39 0.44 20.11 0.67
C VAL A 39 0.15 20.83 1.99
N ALA A 40 -1.05 20.67 2.55
CA ALA A 40 -1.52 21.35 3.74
C ALA A 40 -0.86 20.83 5.03
N VAL A 41 -0.55 19.54 5.11
CA VAL A 41 -0.02 18.89 6.31
C VAL A 41 1.37 19.40 6.67
N SER A 42 1.59 19.73 7.94
CA SER A 42 2.88 20.10 8.51
C SER A 42 3.45 19.00 9.42
N LEU A 43 4.77 19.07 9.72
CA LEU A 43 5.39 18.19 10.72
C LEU A 43 4.79 18.39 12.12
N GLN A 44 4.23 19.57 12.40
CA GLN A 44 3.58 19.86 13.68
C GLN A 44 2.25 19.11 13.80
N ASP A 45 1.42 19.10 12.73
CA ASP A 45 0.16 18.36 12.70
C ASP A 45 0.38 16.87 12.89
N ILE A 46 1.43 16.32 12.23
CA ILE A 46 1.81 14.92 12.39
C ILE A 46 2.28 14.61 13.81
N ALA A 47 3.07 15.52 14.42
CA ALA A 47 3.54 15.34 15.79
C ALA A 47 2.39 15.31 16.80
N GLU A 48 1.42 16.21 16.64
CA GLU A 48 0.21 16.28 17.47
C GLU A 48 -0.63 15.00 17.31
N MET A 49 -0.89 14.57 16.08
CA MET A 49 -1.64 13.34 15.80
C MET A 49 -0.93 12.08 16.31
N ALA A 50 0.40 12.03 16.24
CA ALA A 50 1.19 10.91 16.72
C ALA A 50 1.38 10.91 18.25
N GLY A 51 1.09 12.03 18.95
CA GLY A 51 1.33 12.20 20.37
C GLY A 51 2.83 12.18 20.71
N VAL A 52 3.66 12.84 19.88
CA VAL A 52 5.11 12.97 20.06
C VAL A 52 5.56 14.41 19.88
N SER A 53 6.79 14.74 20.29
CA SER A 53 7.35 16.06 19.96
C SER A 53 7.82 16.11 18.50
N ARG A 54 7.77 17.30 17.89
CA ARG A 54 8.36 17.54 16.55
C ARG A 54 9.84 17.15 16.49
N GLY A 55 10.59 17.38 17.58
CA GLY A 55 11.99 16.98 17.71
C GLY A 55 12.18 15.46 17.62
N ALA A 56 11.25 14.67 18.17
CA ALA A 56 11.28 13.22 18.05
C ALA A 56 11.09 12.76 16.59
N ILE A 57 10.24 13.46 15.82
CA ILE A 57 10.08 13.18 14.39
C ILE A 57 11.36 13.52 13.63
N THR A 58 11.89 14.74 13.79
CA THR A 58 13.06 15.22 13.04
C THR A 58 14.35 14.47 13.37
N HIS A 59 14.41 13.81 14.51
CA HIS A 59 15.49 12.90 14.86
C HIS A 59 15.56 11.68 13.92
N HIS A 60 14.40 11.15 13.49
CA HIS A 60 14.30 10.00 12.60
C HIS A 60 14.15 10.38 11.13
N TYR A 61 13.45 11.48 10.87
CA TYR A 61 13.09 11.95 9.53
C TYR A 61 13.45 13.44 9.40
N PRO A 62 14.60 13.77 8.79
CA PRO A 62 15.10 15.15 8.72
C PRO A 62 14.14 16.15 8.08
N SER A 63 13.30 15.69 7.14
CA SER A 63 12.34 16.52 6.43
C SER A 63 10.97 15.87 6.31
N LYS A 64 9.95 16.66 5.92
CA LYS A 64 8.63 16.16 5.55
C LYS A 64 8.69 15.18 4.37
N ILE A 65 9.62 15.42 3.43
CA ILE A 65 9.83 14.54 2.28
C ILE A 65 10.34 13.17 2.73
N ASP A 66 11.35 13.12 3.62
CA ASP A 66 11.88 11.87 4.15
C ASP A 66 10.82 11.10 4.93
N LEU A 67 10.07 11.80 5.78
CA LEU A 67 8.97 11.21 6.54
C LEU A 67 7.88 10.65 5.62
N THR A 68 7.46 11.42 4.61
CA THR A 68 6.42 10.99 3.67
C THR A 68 6.89 9.80 2.82
N ALA A 69 8.14 9.81 2.36
CA ALA A 69 8.70 8.68 1.63
C ALA A 69 8.72 7.39 2.48
N ALA A 70 9.08 7.51 3.76
CA ALA A 70 9.01 6.39 4.71
C ALA A 70 7.57 5.93 4.97
N ALA A 71 6.63 6.87 5.10
CA ALA A 71 5.21 6.56 5.27
C ALA A 71 4.62 5.84 4.05
N ILE A 72 5.01 6.21 2.83
CA ILE A 72 4.62 5.48 1.61
C ILE A 72 5.13 4.04 1.64
N GLN A 73 6.38 3.80 2.06
CA GLN A 73 6.92 2.44 2.17
C GLN A 73 6.18 1.62 3.22
N HIS A 74 5.90 2.22 4.37
CA HIS A 74 5.10 1.60 5.43
C HIS A 74 3.69 1.25 4.96
N PHE A 75 3.03 2.16 4.22
CA PHE A 75 1.72 1.93 3.63
C PHE A 75 1.71 0.78 2.62
N VAL A 76 2.72 0.69 1.77
CA VAL A 76 2.85 -0.40 0.79
C VAL A 76 2.99 -1.75 1.49
N GLN A 77 3.81 -1.84 2.54
CA GLN A 77 3.97 -3.04 3.33
C GLN A 77 2.68 -3.42 4.06
N TRP A 78 2.05 -2.48 4.73
CA TRP A 78 0.78 -2.68 5.42
C TRP A 78 -0.33 -3.16 4.47
N ARG A 79 -0.41 -2.58 3.27
CA ARG A 79 -1.36 -2.99 2.23
C ARG A 79 -1.14 -4.43 1.80
N TYR A 80 0.12 -4.83 1.59
CA TYR A 80 0.45 -6.22 1.23
C TYR A 80 0.02 -7.20 2.34
N GLU A 81 0.35 -6.90 3.59
CA GLU A 81 -0.04 -7.73 4.73
C GLU A 81 -1.56 -7.84 4.86
N ARG A 82 -2.29 -6.76 4.58
CA ARG A 82 -3.74 -6.71 4.60
C ARG A 82 -4.36 -7.60 3.51
N VAL A 83 -3.87 -7.51 2.28
CA VAL A 83 -4.31 -8.37 1.17
C VAL A 83 -3.99 -9.83 1.50
N ASN A 84 -2.79 -10.11 1.98
CA ASN A 84 -2.40 -11.46 2.40
C ASN A 84 -3.35 -12.04 3.46
N ALA A 85 -3.71 -11.25 4.47
CA ALA A 85 -4.67 -11.65 5.49
C ALA A 85 -6.07 -11.92 4.90
N ALA A 86 -6.51 -11.13 3.92
CA ALA A 86 -7.80 -11.31 3.25
C ALA A 86 -7.88 -12.61 2.43
N PHE A 87 -6.74 -13.10 1.93
CA PHE A 87 -6.64 -14.36 1.18
C PHE A 87 -6.29 -15.57 2.05
N ALA A 88 -5.95 -15.40 3.32
CA ALA A 88 -5.56 -16.48 4.21
C ALA A 88 -6.65 -17.58 4.29
N GLY A 89 -6.26 -18.82 3.99
CA GLY A 89 -7.17 -19.99 3.99
C GLY A 89 -8.16 -20.04 2.81
N LYS A 90 -7.92 -19.26 1.75
CA LYS A 90 -8.79 -19.19 0.56
C LYS A 90 -8.10 -19.71 -0.70
N ASP A 91 -7.40 -20.82 -0.61
CA ASP A 91 -6.59 -21.36 -1.72
C ASP A 91 -7.43 -21.85 -2.91
N SER A 92 -8.69 -22.28 -2.67
CA SER A 92 -9.56 -22.95 -3.65
C SER A 92 -10.75 -22.10 -4.11
N ILE A 93 -10.68 -20.76 -4.00
CA ILE A 93 -11.75 -19.88 -4.49
C ILE A 93 -11.56 -19.54 -5.98
N GLU A 94 -12.66 -19.25 -6.65
CA GLU A 94 -12.68 -18.90 -8.07
C GLU A 94 -12.07 -17.52 -8.34
N LEU A 95 -11.57 -17.30 -9.57
CA LEU A 95 -11.00 -16.02 -9.99
C LEU A 95 -11.91 -14.83 -9.67
N ARG A 96 -13.21 -14.94 -9.94
CA ARG A 96 -14.18 -13.87 -9.70
C ARG A 96 -14.25 -13.51 -8.20
N GLU A 97 -14.28 -14.47 -7.32
CA GLU A 97 -14.29 -14.26 -5.87
C GLU A 97 -12.96 -13.62 -5.40
N ARG A 98 -11.81 -14.01 -5.98
CA ARG A 98 -10.51 -13.35 -5.72
C ARG A 98 -10.54 -11.89 -6.09
N LEU A 99 -11.13 -11.57 -7.24
CA LEU A 99 -11.26 -10.18 -7.72
C LEU A 99 -12.21 -9.35 -6.85
N ASP A 100 -13.25 -9.95 -6.31
CA ASP A 100 -14.19 -9.29 -5.38
C ASP A 100 -13.53 -9.00 -4.02
N ILE A 101 -12.76 -9.93 -3.49
CA ILE A 101 -11.94 -9.71 -2.28
C ILE A 101 -10.97 -8.55 -2.51
N LEU A 102 -10.24 -8.57 -3.62
CA LEU A 102 -9.29 -7.52 -3.96
C LEU A 102 -9.97 -6.15 -4.10
N TRP A 103 -11.16 -6.10 -4.70
CA TRP A 103 -11.95 -4.88 -4.80
C TRP A 103 -12.30 -4.30 -3.42
N GLY A 104 -12.77 -5.13 -2.49
CA GLY A 104 -13.06 -4.70 -1.12
C GLY A 104 -11.84 -4.11 -0.42
N GLU A 105 -10.67 -4.75 -0.59
CA GLU A 105 -9.42 -4.24 -0.03
C GLU A 105 -8.98 -2.91 -0.69
N PHE A 106 -9.16 -2.77 -1.99
CA PHE A 106 -8.85 -1.52 -2.69
C PHE A 106 -9.75 -0.37 -2.26
N GLN A 107 -11.06 -0.59 -2.11
CA GLN A 107 -11.99 0.44 -1.62
C GLN A 107 -11.56 1.00 -0.27
N ALA A 108 -11.13 0.13 0.65
CA ALA A 108 -10.73 0.53 2.00
C ALA A 108 -9.47 1.41 2.04
N ILE A 109 -8.53 1.21 1.09
CA ILE A 109 -7.21 1.89 1.10
C ILE A 109 -7.11 3.01 0.07
N PHE A 110 -8.10 3.13 -0.82
CA PHE A 110 -8.00 4.05 -1.96
C PHE A 110 -7.93 5.52 -1.57
N PRO A 111 -8.66 6.04 -0.57
CA PRO A 111 -8.55 7.45 -0.18
C PRO A 111 -7.11 7.86 0.10
N ILE A 112 -6.38 7.08 0.90
CA ILE A 112 -4.96 7.33 1.18
C ILE A 112 -4.11 7.14 -0.08
N THR A 113 -4.36 6.11 -0.87
CA THR A 113 -3.62 5.85 -2.11
C THR A 113 -3.70 7.03 -3.08
N PHE A 114 -4.89 7.62 -3.22
CA PHE A 114 -5.11 8.77 -4.08
C PHE A 114 -4.31 9.99 -3.62
N GLU A 115 -4.36 10.33 -2.35
CA GLU A 115 -3.60 11.47 -1.78
C GLU A 115 -2.09 11.26 -1.91
N LEU A 116 -1.59 10.04 -1.77
CA LEU A 116 -0.17 9.73 -1.98
C LEU A 116 0.24 9.88 -3.46
N ILE A 117 -0.63 9.50 -4.41
CA ILE A 117 -0.39 9.73 -5.85
C ILE A 117 -0.36 11.24 -6.15
N VAL A 118 -1.28 12.00 -5.58
CA VAL A 118 -1.32 13.47 -5.70
C VAL A 118 -0.04 14.08 -5.11
N ALA A 119 0.40 13.62 -3.94
CA ALA A 119 1.65 14.06 -3.32
C ALA A 119 2.87 13.82 -4.22
N LEU A 120 3.00 12.60 -4.78
CA LEU A 120 4.09 12.24 -5.70
C LEU A 120 4.06 13.08 -6.99
N ARG A 121 2.89 13.48 -7.47
CA ARG A 121 2.73 14.35 -8.63
C ARG A 121 3.09 15.80 -8.31
N ALA A 122 2.75 16.27 -7.11
CA ALA A 122 2.92 17.66 -6.70
C ALA A 122 4.36 17.99 -6.30
N ASP A 123 5.12 17.01 -5.77
CA ASP A 123 6.46 17.20 -5.22
C ASP A 123 7.49 16.33 -5.96
N LYS A 124 8.35 17.01 -6.77
CA LYS A 124 9.35 16.34 -7.61
C LYS A 124 10.47 15.68 -6.78
N ASP A 125 10.81 16.24 -5.62
CA ASP A 125 11.86 15.71 -4.75
C ASP A 125 11.34 14.46 -4.03
N LEU A 126 10.09 14.48 -3.57
CA LEU A 126 9.41 13.31 -3.04
C LEU A 126 9.32 12.20 -4.10
N LEU A 127 8.95 12.53 -5.34
CA LEU A 127 8.90 11.56 -6.43
C LEU A 127 10.26 10.94 -6.75
N ALA A 128 11.32 11.76 -6.75
CA ALA A 128 12.70 11.31 -7.00
C ALA A 128 13.16 10.37 -5.87
N LEU A 129 12.88 10.72 -4.61
CA LEU A 129 13.18 9.89 -3.45
C LEU A 129 12.39 8.57 -3.48
N TYR A 130 11.08 8.63 -3.76
CA TYR A 130 10.25 7.45 -3.92
C TYR A 130 10.78 6.50 -4.98
N ARG A 131 11.08 6.99 -6.19
CA ARG A 131 11.62 6.18 -7.29
C ARG A 131 12.94 5.52 -6.95
N ARG A 132 13.83 6.23 -6.24
CA ARG A 132 15.11 5.70 -5.78
C ARG A 132 14.92 4.56 -4.78
N ASN A 133 13.99 4.72 -3.84
CA ASN A 133 13.71 3.74 -2.79
C ASN A 133 12.84 2.57 -3.28
N ALA A 134 12.05 2.77 -4.34
CA ALA A 134 11.15 1.77 -4.89
C ALA A 134 11.84 0.79 -5.85
N LYS A 135 13.11 1.06 -6.28
CA LYS A 135 13.87 0.12 -7.12
C LYS A 135 14.02 -1.23 -6.43
N GLY A 136 13.52 -2.29 -7.05
CA GLY A 136 13.50 -3.66 -6.55
C GLY A 136 12.24 -4.02 -5.72
N ARG A 137 11.66 -3.08 -4.98
CA ARG A 137 10.48 -3.35 -4.12
C ARG A 137 9.17 -3.48 -4.89
N ILE A 138 9.02 -2.75 -6.00
CA ILE A 138 7.84 -2.87 -6.86
C ILE A 138 7.81 -4.26 -7.49
N GLU A 139 8.96 -4.80 -7.87
CA GLU A 139 9.11 -6.15 -8.40
C GLU A 139 8.79 -7.20 -7.35
N GLU A 140 9.31 -7.05 -6.11
CA GLU A 140 9.00 -7.96 -5.00
C GLU A 140 7.51 -7.98 -4.65
N ILE A 141 6.86 -6.83 -4.64
CA ILE A 141 5.42 -6.72 -4.37
C ILE A 141 4.61 -7.30 -5.51
N THR A 142 5.00 -7.09 -6.77
CA THR A 142 4.30 -7.64 -7.93
C THR A 142 4.42 -9.17 -7.98
N THR A 143 5.59 -9.72 -7.68
CA THR A 143 5.80 -11.17 -7.58
C THR A 143 4.99 -11.79 -6.44
N GLY A 144 4.85 -11.12 -5.29
CA GLY A 144 4.04 -11.61 -4.17
C GLY A 144 2.54 -11.69 -4.46
N TYR A 145 2.04 -10.95 -5.46
CA TYR A 145 0.63 -11.07 -5.87
C TYR A 145 0.34 -12.32 -6.71
N ASP A 146 1.35 -12.96 -7.31
CA ASP A 146 1.19 -14.22 -8.02
C ASP A 146 0.68 -15.34 -7.07
N ASP A 147 1.00 -15.27 -5.77
CA ASP A 147 0.51 -16.18 -4.75
C ASP A 147 -1.02 -16.05 -4.53
N PHE A 148 -1.58 -14.86 -4.75
CA PHE A 148 -3.03 -14.64 -4.62
C PHE A 148 -3.80 -14.97 -5.90
N PHE A 149 -3.11 -15.05 -7.03
CA PHE A 149 -3.68 -15.32 -8.35
C PHE A 149 -2.91 -16.43 -9.05
N PRO A 150 -3.17 -17.69 -8.68
CA PRO A 150 -2.51 -18.86 -9.32
C PRO A 150 -2.69 -18.88 -10.83
N GLU A 151 -3.74 -18.21 -11.34
CA GLU A 151 -4.01 -18.06 -12.76
C GLU A 151 -2.90 -17.28 -13.50
N LEU A 152 -2.12 -16.47 -12.79
CA LEU A 152 -1.00 -15.70 -13.32
C LEU A 152 0.34 -16.44 -13.23
N SER A 153 0.38 -17.56 -12.53
CA SER A 153 1.61 -18.34 -12.32
C SER A 153 2.21 -18.79 -13.65
N GLY A 154 3.49 -18.50 -13.83
CA GLY A 154 4.22 -18.83 -15.06
C GLY A 154 4.00 -17.89 -16.25
N MET A 155 3.12 -16.90 -16.14
CA MET A 155 2.95 -15.87 -17.18
C MET A 155 4.13 -14.90 -17.20
N LYS A 156 4.71 -14.65 -18.39
CA LYS A 156 5.79 -13.64 -18.55
C LYS A 156 5.36 -12.22 -18.21
N VAL A 157 4.06 -11.96 -18.25
CA VAL A 157 3.46 -10.62 -18.07
C VAL A 157 2.63 -10.51 -16.79
N SER A 158 2.77 -11.44 -15.84
CA SER A 158 2.00 -11.45 -14.58
C SER A 158 2.01 -10.10 -13.88
N GLY A 159 3.17 -9.48 -13.71
CA GLY A 159 3.31 -8.15 -13.12
C GLY A 159 2.58 -7.04 -13.88
N VAL A 160 2.47 -7.15 -15.21
CA VAL A 160 1.71 -6.19 -16.04
C VAL A 160 0.21 -6.40 -15.84
N VAL A 161 -0.26 -7.64 -15.77
CA VAL A 161 -1.67 -7.97 -15.51
C VAL A 161 -2.09 -7.42 -14.14
N ILE A 162 -1.29 -7.64 -13.09
CA ILE A 162 -1.53 -7.07 -11.76
C ILE A 162 -1.57 -5.54 -11.80
N ALA A 163 -0.67 -4.89 -12.55
CA ALA A 163 -0.68 -3.45 -12.71
C ALA A 163 -1.96 -2.95 -13.41
N VAL A 164 -2.45 -3.68 -14.43
CA VAL A 164 -3.72 -3.38 -15.11
C VAL A 164 -4.91 -3.55 -14.17
N MET A 165 -4.95 -4.64 -13.37
CA MET A 165 -5.98 -4.84 -12.35
C MET A 165 -6.00 -3.67 -11.35
N ALA A 166 -4.85 -3.28 -10.84
CA ALA A 166 -4.74 -2.17 -9.91
C ALA A 166 -5.13 -0.83 -10.55
N ALA A 167 -4.83 -0.62 -11.84
CA ALA A 167 -5.23 0.57 -12.58
C ALA A 167 -6.75 0.62 -12.78
N PHE A 168 -7.36 -0.51 -13.14
CA PHE A 168 -8.81 -0.64 -13.26
C PHE A 168 -9.51 -0.30 -11.93
N TYR A 169 -9.10 -0.92 -10.83
CA TYR A 169 -9.74 -0.67 -9.53
C TYR A 169 -9.59 0.78 -9.05
N ARG A 170 -8.45 1.42 -9.32
CA ARG A 170 -8.30 2.86 -9.06
C ARG A 170 -9.29 3.69 -9.89
N GLY A 171 -9.44 3.37 -11.18
CA GLY A 171 -10.41 4.03 -12.04
C GLY A 171 -11.84 3.80 -11.58
N ALA A 172 -12.23 2.56 -11.29
CA ALA A 172 -13.55 2.21 -10.79
C ALA A 172 -13.90 2.91 -9.47
N TYR A 173 -12.93 3.06 -8.56
CA TYR A 173 -13.14 3.83 -7.33
C TYR A 173 -13.38 5.32 -7.63
N ILE A 174 -12.59 5.92 -8.52
CA ILE A 174 -12.81 7.34 -8.90
C ILE A 174 -14.20 7.52 -9.51
N GLU A 175 -14.61 6.62 -10.40
CA GLU A 175 -15.96 6.65 -10.98
C GLU A 175 -17.05 6.48 -9.93
N SER A 176 -16.83 5.68 -8.88
CA SER A 176 -17.82 5.45 -7.81
C SER A 176 -18.16 6.70 -6.99
N VAL A 177 -17.34 7.75 -7.07
CA VAL A 177 -17.64 9.05 -6.42
C VAL A 177 -18.82 9.76 -7.10
N ALA A 178 -19.00 9.55 -8.41
CA ALA A 178 -19.99 10.28 -9.22
C ALA A 178 -21.03 9.36 -9.88
N ARG A 179 -20.84 8.05 -9.86
CA ARG A 179 -21.70 7.08 -10.55
C ARG A 179 -22.55 6.27 -9.57
N ASP A 180 -23.65 5.75 -10.10
CA ASP A 180 -24.49 4.80 -9.38
C ASP A 180 -23.72 3.51 -9.04
N PRO A 181 -23.88 2.94 -7.83
CA PRO A 181 -23.25 1.69 -7.45
C PRO A 181 -23.51 0.54 -8.44
N ALA A 182 -24.70 0.44 -9.03
CA ALA A 182 -25.04 -0.59 -10.02
C ALA A 182 -24.14 -0.46 -11.28
N TYR A 183 -23.86 0.75 -11.72
CA TYR A 183 -22.94 0.99 -12.84
C TYR A 183 -21.51 0.51 -12.52
N ILE A 184 -21.03 0.73 -11.31
CA ILE A 184 -19.73 0.24 -10.88
C ILE A 184 -19.66 -1.28 -10.87
N GLU A 185 -20.73 -1.95 -10.43
CA GLU A 185 -20.83 -3.41 -10.48
C GLU A 185 -20.84 -3.94 -11.91
N GLU A 186 -21.52 -3.28 -12.85
CA GLU A 186 -21.48 -3.63 -14.28
C GLU A 186 -20.07 -3.45 -14.84
N MET A 187 -19.38 -2.35 -14.54
CA MET A 187 -17.97 -2.13 -14.95
C MET A 187 -17.06 -3.25 -14.43
N ARG A 188 -17.24 -3.65 -13.18
CA ARG A 188 -16.46 -4.74 -12.57
C ARG A 188 -16.73 -6.07 -13.22
N ALA A 189 -18.00 -6.39 -13.50
CA ALA A 189 -18.39 -7.62 -14.19
C ALA A 189 -17.74 -7.71 -15.59
N VAL A 190 -17.83 -6.63 -16.37
CA VAL A 190 -17.19 -6.55 -17.70
C VAL A 190 -15.68 -6.75 -17.58
N PHE A 191 -15.02 -6.08 -16.63
CA PHE A 191 -13.58 -6.24 -16.43
C PHE A 191 -13.20 -7.69 -16.03
N GLN A 192 -13.97 -8.32 -15.14
CA GLN A 192 -13.76 -9.71 -14.73
C GLN A 192 -13.88 -10.68 -15.92
N ASP A 193 -14.87 -10.48 -16.78
CA ASP A 193 -15.05 -11.28 -18.00
C ASP A 193 -13.91 -11.07 -19.00
N MET A 194 -13.47 -9.84 -19.20
CA MET A 194 -12.31 -9.52 -20.06
C MET A 194 -11.03 -10.17 -19.55
N LEU A 195 -10.80 -10.11 -18.23
CA LEU A 195 -9.62 -10.70 -17.60
C LEU A 195 -9.65 -12.24 -17.70
N ALA A 196 -10.79 -12.86 -17.42
CA ALA A 196 -10.96 -14.30 -17.54
C ALA A 196 -10.71 -14.79 -18.98
N ALA A 197 -11.25 -14.06 -19.98
CA ALA A 197 -11.03 -14.36 -21.38
C ALA A 197 -9.54 -14.23 -21.79
N TYR A 198 -8.87 -13.19 -21.31
CA TYR A 198 -7.43 -13.00 -21.55
C TYR A 198 -6.59 -14.14 -20.97
N LEU A 199 -6.84 -14.51 -19.72
CA LEU A 199 -6.11 -15.61 -19.04
C LEU A 199 -6.35 -16.96 -19.71
N ALA A 200 -7.58 -17.22 -20.19
CA ALA A 200 -7.91 -18.44 -20.93
C ALA A 200 -7.22 -18.51 -22.30
N ALA A 201 -7.01 -17.38 -22.97
CA ALA A 201 -6.31 -17.30 -24.26
C ALA A 201 -4.80 -17.53 -24.10
N ASP A 202 -4.16 -16.96 -23.07
CA ASP A 202 -2.73 -17.11 -22.80
C ASP A 202 -2.36 -18.57 -22.51
N ARG A 203 -3.17 -19.28 -21.72
CA ARG A 203 -2.98 -20.71 -21.42
C ARG A 203 -3.04 -21.63 -22.65
N LYS A 204 -3.66 -21.21 -23.74
CA LYS A 204 -3.73 -21.99 -25.00
C LYS A 204 -2.50 -21.78 -25.88
N THR A 205 -1.72 -20.74 -25.62
CA THR A 205 -0.55 -20.35 -26.41
C THR A 205 0.78 -20.66 -25.73
N ALA A 206 0.75 -21.06 -24.47
CA ALA A 206 1.89 -21.48 -23.67
C ALA A 206 2.10 -23.00 -23.71
#